data_7564c59b42c8c79d190dff1d5834fe8e
#
_entry.id   7564c59b42c8c79d190dff1d5834fe8e
#
_cell.length_a   1.000
_cell.length_b   1.000
_cell.length_c   1.000
_cell.angle_alpha   90.00
_cell.angle_beta   90.00
_cell.angle_gamma   90.00
#
_symmetry.space_group_name_H-M   'P 1'
#
loop_
_entity.id
_entity.type
_entity.pdbx_description
1 polymer ?
#
loop_
_entity_poly.entity_id
_entity_poly.type
_entity_poly.pdbx_seq_one_letter_code
_entity_poly.pdbx_strand_id
1 'polypeptide(L)'
;MQYLAEYLPRIGVMLIVVAGEAGEVELGKLGGHRLTVTVNGAAEVIELPCEVDPLARPRIRHSEGAFEVRLKAVNGTEGRGADFTMLAAEDGWGRKDLARAELRCAACDGLLVTGEACRRVSAMPSEFWTELMDYWHCHKPADESAGAQQYLTKYNALLPADGELLVGDTFVTVGEGLLSEKLAMSGTAVLCKACRAPLGAVTREKLLRLHKWNLVQVRSDGSRKKYRQASAVVAGLLSALNSHAARVVHLRAERGSQIALWVFNVGLDVSTADGLIRCGLKILYTDDVESVTHAPSGRQHIESMTMPDACFDDFVKRLETTNATLPLRCGKMGNWNVSYISML
;
A
#
# COMPACT_ATOMS: atom_id res chain seq x y z
N MET A 1 -19.25 9.60 -16.33
CA MET A 1 -18.84 10.97 -15.88
C MET A 1 -17.49 10.88 -15.18
N GLN A 2 -16.56 11.82 -15.44
CA GLN A 2 -15.32 11.93 -14.67
C GLN A 2 -15.56 12.83 -13.46
N TYR A 3 -15.21 12.36 -12.28
CA TYR A 3 -15.29 13.16 -11.05
C TYR A 3 -14.26 12.72 -10.01
N LEU A 4 -14.02 13.62 -9.05
CA LEU A 4 -13.24 13.38 -7.85
C LEU A 4 -14.03 13.92 -6.66
N ALA A 5 -14.27 13.10 -5.65
CA ALA A 5 -14.74 13.55 -4.34
C ALA A 5 -13.69 13.18 -3.30
N GLU A 6 -13.02 14.19 -2.73
CA GLU A 6 -11.91 14.04 -1.77
C GLU A 6 -12.31 14.63 -0.43
N TYR A 7 -12.28 13.84 0.62
CA TYR A 7 -12.46 14.32 1.99
C TYR A 7 -11.14 14.87 2.53
N LEU A 8 -11.16 16.10 2.99
CA LEU A 8 -10.04 16.83 3.58
C LEU A 8 -10.18 16.87 5.11
N PRO A 9 -9.67 15.87 5.86
CA PRO A 9 -9.99 15.67 7.28
C PRO A 9 -9.51 16.83 8.17
N ARG A 10 -8.39 17.47 7.83
CA ARG A 10 -7.82 18.57 8.63
C ARG A 10 -8.69 19.82 8.68
N ILE A 11 -9.57 20.00 7.71
CA ILE A 11 -10.46 21.17 7.61
C ILE A 11 -11.94 20.78 7.60
N GLY A 12 -12.24 19.48 7.68
CA GLY A 12 -13.63 18.97 7.70
C GLY A 12 -14.43 19.28 6.43
N VAL A 13 -13.77 19.33 5.28
CA VAL A 13 -14.38 19.71 4.00
C VAL A 13 -14.34 18.55 3.02
N MET A 14 -15.46 18.35 2.35
CA MET A 14 -15.57 17.52 1.15
C MET A 14 -15.36 18.42 -0.06
N LEU A 15 -14.35 18.11 -0.85
CA LEU A 15 -14.09 18.72 -2.15
C LEU A 15 -14.62 17.77 -3.23
N ILE A 16 -15.53 18.24 -4.08
CA ILE A 16 -16.04 17.50 -5.23
C ILE A 16 -15.73 18.29 -6.48
N VAL A 17 -15.11 17.64 -7.44
CA VAL A 17 -14.79 18.19 -8.76
C VAL A 17 -15.41 17.29 -9.82
N VAL A 18 -16.23 17.87 -10.69
CA VAL A 18 -16.90 17.17 -11.80
C VAL A 18 -16.44 17.78 -13.10
N ALA A 19 -16.08 16.94 -14.07
CA ALA A 19 -15.74 17.39 -15.42
C ALA A 19 -16.99 17.93 -16.15
N GLY A 20 -16.90 19.11 -16.77
CA GLY A 20 -17.96 19.73 -17.53
C GLY A 20 -17.80 21.25 -17.58
N GLU A 21 -18.43 21.88 -18.57
CA GLU A 21 -18.41 23.31 -18.76
C GLU A 21 -19.50 24.03 -17.93
N ALA A 22 -19.39 25.34 -17.79
CA ALA A 22 -20.37 26.14 -17.08
C ALA A 22 -21.75 26.06 -17.75
N GLY A 23 -22.78 25.70 -16.95
CA GLY A 23 -24.16 25.49 -17.43
C GLY A 23 -24.49 24.04 -17.82
N GLU A 24 -23.50 23.17 -17.94
CA GLU A 24 -23.70 21.74 -18.22
C GLU A 24 -23.87 20.90 -16.95
N VAL A 25 -23.45 21.42 -15.79
CA VAL A 25 -23.47 20.72 -14.52
C VAL A 25 -24.38 21.42 -13.52
N GLU A 26 -25.38 20.68 -13.02
CA GLU A 26 -26.28 21.13 -11.98
C GLU A 26 -26.23 20.21 -10.76
N LEU A 27 -26.30 20.80 -9.55
CA LEU A 27 -26.41 20.04 -8.32
C LEU A 27 -27.87 19.68 -8.07
N GLY A 28 -28.12 18.39 -7.93
CA GLY A 28 -29.40 17.83 -7.54
C GLY A 28 -29.44 17.55 -6.03
N LYS A 29 -30.09 16.45 -5.66
CA LYS A 29 -30.32 16.06 -4.27
C LYS A 29 -29.01 15.69 -3.57
N LEU A 30 -28.77 16.32 -2.42
CA LEU A 30 -27.72 15.99 -1.47
C LEU A 30 -28.33 15.20 -0.30
N GLY A 31 -27.71 14.08 0.08
CA GLY A 31 -28.17 13.32 1.26
C GLY A 31 -27.17 12.26 1.70
N GLY A 32 -26.71 12.35 2.95
CA GLY A 32 -25.78 11.39 3.55
C GLY A 32 -24.51 11.22 2.74
N HIS A 33 -24.31 10.04 2.16
CA HIS A 33 -23.15 9.66 1.36
C HIS A 33 -23.38 9.79 -0.16
N ARG A 34 -24.41 10.51 -0.62
CA ARG A 34 -24.74 10.60 -2.05
C ARG A 34 -25.06 12.02 -2.47
N LEU A 35 -24.54 12.39 -3.62
CA LEU A 35 -24.86 13.63 -4.30
C LEU A 35 -25.36 13.29 -5.70
N THR A 36 -26.57 13.75 -6.05
CA THR A 36 -27.04 13.71 -7.44
C THR A 36 -26.46 14.90 -8.18
N VAL A 37 -25.90 14.67 -9.34
CA VAL A 37 -25.37 15.70 -10.24
C VAL A 37 -25.99 15.48 -11.61
N THR A 38 -26.50 16.52 -12.23
CA THR A 38 -26.97 16.47 -13.62
C THR A 38 -25.87 17.05 -14.51
N VAL A 39 -25.42 16.26 -15.48
CA VAL A 39 -24.42 16.68 -16.48
C VAL A 39 -25.02 16.49 -17.86
N ASN A 40 -25.07 17.58 -18.64
CA ASN A 40 -25.70 17.58 -19.98
C ASN A 40 -27.14 17.00 -20.00
N GLY A 41 -27.93 17.29 -18.96
CA GLY A 41 -29.30 16.81 -18.80
C GLY A 41 -29.44 15.36 -18.29
N ALA A 42 -28.34 14.62 -18.11
CA ALA A 42 -28.35 13.29 -17.53
C ALA A 42 -28.03 13.33 -16.02
N ALA A 43 -28.91 12.76 -15.20
CA ALA A 43 -28.71 12.70 -13.75
C ALA A 43 -27.84 11.48 -13.41
N GLU A 44 -26.75 11.72 -12.68
CA GLU A 44 -25.85 10.70 -12.15
C GLU A 44 -25.71 10.85 -10.64
N VAL A 45 -25.40 9.76 -9.93
CA VAL A 45 -25.21 9.75 -8.49
C VAL A 45 -23.72 9.54 -8.18
N ILE A 46 -23.15 10.51 -7.49
CA ILE A 46 -21.79 10.44 -6.93
C ILE A 46 -21.89 9.85 -5.53
N GLU A 47 -21.14 8.80 -5.26
CA GLU A 47 -20.91 8.28 -3.92
C GLU A 47 -19.88 9.14 -3.22
N LEU A 48 -20.17 9.60 -2.00
CA LEU A 48 -19.28 10.46 -1.23
C LEU A 48 -18.50 9.63 -0.20
N PRO A 49 -17.20 9.90 -0.02
CA PRO A 49 -16.37 9.16 0.92
C PRO A 49 -16.73 9.38 2.39
N CYS A 50 -17.42 10.46 2.72
CA CYS A 50 -17.98 10.68 4.07
C CYS A 50 -19.37 11.35 3.99
N GLU A 51 -20.08 11.36 5.10
CA GLU A 51 -21.36 12.03 5.24
C GLU A 51 -21.18 13.54 5.19
N VAL A 52 -22.07 14.23 4.47
CA VAL A 52 -22.11 15.68 4.37
C VAL A 52 -23.39 16.22 4.98
N ASP A 53 -23.31 17.41 5.56
CA ASP A 53 -24.45 18.08 6.12
C ASP A 53 -25.47 18.44 5.01
N PRO A 54 -26.68 17.85 5.02
CA PRO A 54 -27.68 18.11 3.98
C PRO A 54 -28.18 19.54 3.99
N LEU A 55 -27.95 20.27 5.07
CA LEU A 55 -28.32 21.70 5.21
C LEU A 55 -27.15 22.64 4.88
N ALA A 56 -25.94 22.07 4.63
CA ALA A 56 -24.79 22.88 4.25
C ALA A 56 -25.04 23.57 2.91
N ARG A 57 -24.78 24.87 2.89
CA ARG A 57 -24.80 25.62 1.64
C ARG A 57 -23.53 25.30 0.85
N PRO A 58 -23.61 24.69 -0.34
CA PRO A 58 -22.44 24.37 -1.15
C PRO A 58 -21.77 25.67 -1.61
N ARG A 59 -20.45 25.70 -1.51
CA ARG A 59 -19.66 26.73 -2.20
C ARG A 59 -19.30 26.17 -3.57
N ILE A 60 -19.86 26.80 -4.59
CA ILE A 60 -19.72 26.37 -5.98
C ILE A 60 -18.75 27.32 -6.68
N ARG A 61 -17.83 26.75 -7.44
CA ARG A 61 -16.92 27.47 -8.34
C ARG A 61 -16.94 26.78 -9.69
N HIS A 62 -17.06 27.58 -10.74
CA HIS A 62 -16.82 27.17 -12.10
C HIS A 62 -15.39 27.56 -12.49
N SER A 63 -14.69 26.64 -13.10
CA SER A 63 -13.40 26.88 -13.71
C SER A 63 -13.36 26.12 -15.03
N GLU A 64 -12.48 26.51 -15.91
CA GLU A 64 -12.33 25.93 -17.23
C GLU A 64 -12.33 24.39 -17.19
N GLY A 65 -13.32 23.76 -17.81
CA GLY A 65 -13.51 22.31 -17.90
C GLY A 65 -13.93 21.61 -16.61
N ALA A 66 -14.25 22.32 -15.51
CA ALA A 66 -14.62 21.68 -14.26
C ALA A 66 -15.57 22.51 -13.38
N PHE A 67 -16.43 21.79 -12.68
CA PHE A 67 -17.34 22.29 -11.67
C PHE A 67 -16.85 21.82 -10.28
N GLU A 68 -16.50 22.76 -9.40
CA GLU A 68 -15.99 22.50 -8.06
C GLU A 68 -17.04 22.82 -7.00
N VAL A 69 -17.29 21.87 -6.12
CA VAL A 69 -18.22 22.01 -4.98
C VAL A 69 -17.47 21.74 -3.69
N ARG A 70 -17.63 22.63 -2.71
CA ARG A 70 -17.11 22.42 -1.35
C ARG A 70 -18.29 22.35 -0.38
N LEU A 71 -18.33 21.25 0.38
CA LEU A 71 -19.35 20.95 1.38
C LEU A 71 -18.69 20.72 2.73
N LYS A 72 -19.40 21.07 3.80
CA LYS A 72 -18.97 20.70 5.16
C LYS A 72 -19.32 19.24 5.41
N ALA A 73 -18.35 18.43 5.86
CA ALA A 73 -18.59 17.08 6.34
C ALA A 73 -19.21 17.11 7.74
N VAL A 74 -20.18 16.20 7.99
CA VAL A 74 -20.86 16.11 9.30
C VAL A 74 -20.00 15.35 10.29
N ASN A 75 -19.56 14.17 9.89
CA ASN A 75 -18.70 13.29 10.68
C ASN A 75 -17.54 12.88 9.79
N GLY A 76 -16.51 13.72 9.75
CA GLY A 76 -15.22 13.22 9.29
C GLY A 76 -14.84 12.07 10.22
N THR A 77 -14.14 11.09 9.72
CA THR A 77 -13.56 10.02 10.53
C THR A 77 -12.76 10.66 11.68
N GLU A 78 -13.46 10.98 12.77
CA GLU A 78 -12.85 11.41 14.02
C GLU A 78 -11.91 10.28 14.44
N GLY A 79 -10.61 10.55 14.45
CA GLY A 79 -9.58 9.63 14.91
C GLY A 79 -8.68 8.97 13.85
N ARG A 80 -8.94 9.10 12.55
CA ARG A 80 -7.93 8.78 11.52
C ARG A 80 -7.13 10.02 11.09
N GLY A 81 -7.12 11.05 11.92
CA GLY A 81 -6.16 12.14 11.82
C GLY A 81 -4.80 11.55 12.02
N ALA A 82 -4.05 11.52 10.94
CA ALA A 82 -2.59 11.47 10.84
C ALA A 82 -1.81 11.16 12.14
N ASP A 83 -2.21 10.13 12.86
CA ASP A 83 -1.28 9.42 13.71
C ASP A 83 -0.34 8.71 12.72
N PHE A 84 0.76 9.36 12.40
CA PHE A 84 1.84 8.83 11.56
C PHE A 84 2.52 7.62 12.20
N THR A 85 1.94 7.07 13.25
CA THR A 85 2.36 5.86 13.90
C THR A 85 2.06 4.68 12.99
N MET A 86 3.07 4.38 12.14
CA MET A 86 3.16 3.12 11.42
C MET A 86 1.92 2.77 10.60
N LEU A 87 1.73 3.48 9.50
CA LEU A 87 0.78 3.11 8.47
C LEU A 87 1.17 1.74 7.92
N ALA A 88 0.38 0.73 8.22
CA ALA A 88 0.51 -0.61 7.67
C ALA A 88 -0.58 -0.83 6.62
N ALA A 89 -0.23 -1.50 5.53
CA ALA A 89 -1.23 -1.95 4.56
C ALA A 89 -2.06 -3.07 5.19
N GLU A 90 -3.36 -2.87 5.36
CA GLU A 90 -4.29 -3.90 5.79
C GLU A 90 -4.77 -4.72 4.58
N ASP A 91 -3.90 -5.54 4.06
CA ASP A 91 -4.14 -6.34 2.85
C ASP A 91 -4.85 -7.68 3.11
N GLY A 92 -5.16 -7.96 4.38
CA GLY A 92 -5.73 -9.23 4.84
C GLY A 92 -4.73 -10.39 4.80
N TRP A 93 -3.45 -10.08 4.94
CA TRP A 93 -2.32 -10.99 5.06
C TRP A 93 -1.57 -10.77 6.38
N GLY A 94 -2.22 -10.17 7.36
CA GLY A 94 -1.68 -9.95 8.68
C GLY A 94 -1.72 -11.22 9.55
N ARG A 95 -1.18 -11.07 10.77
CA ARG A 95 -1.11 -12.15 11.76
C ARG A 95 -2.45 -12.85 11.99
N LYS A 96 -3.54 -12.10 12.10
CA LYS A 96 -4.88 -12.64 12.35
C LYS A 96 -5.40 -13.43 11.16
N ASP A 97 -5.10 -12.99 9.95
CA ASP A 97 -5.55 -13.60 8.70
C ASP A 97 -4.83 -14.92 8.42
N LEU A 98 -3.53 -14.99 8.76
CA LEU A 98 -2.70 -16.17 8.54
C LEU A 98 -2.79 -17.20 9.68
N ALA A 99 -3.43 -16.85 10.79
CA ALA A 99 -3.64 -17.79 11.88
C ALA A 99 -4.48 -18.99 11.40
N ARG A 100 -3.90 -20.20 11.45
CA ARG A 100 -4.50 -21.45 10.96
C ARG A 100 -4.80 -21.52 9.47
N ALA A 101 -4.27 -20.59 8.68
CA ALA A 101 -4.40 -20.63 7.23
C ALA A 101 -3.36 -21.56 6.61
N GLU A 102 -3.73 -22.22 5.52
CA GLU A 102 -2.76 -22.88 4.64
C GLU A 102 -2.11 -21.86 3.72
N LEU A 103 -0.83 -22.06 3.43
CA LEU A 103 -0.13 -21.32 2.39
C LEU A 103 0.16 -22.27 1.22
N ARG A 104 -0.20 -21.83 0.02
CA ARG A 104 -0.05 -22.59 -1.23
C ARG A 104 0.75 -21.80 -2.25
N CYS A 105 1.41 -22.49 -3.15
CA CYS A 105 2.11 -21.86 -4.27
C CYS A 105 1.10 -21.18 -5.22
N ALA A 106 1.32 -19.92 -5.55
CA ALA A 106 0.42 -19.17 -6.44
C ALA A 106 0.40 -19.70 -7.87
N ALA A 107 1.47 -20.40 -8.31
CA ALA A 107 1.60 -20.92 -9.68
C ALA A 107 0.94 -22.29 -9.88
N CYS A 108 1.12 -23.24 -8.95
CA CYS A 108 0.64 -24.61 -9.12
C CYS A 108 -0.34 -25.08 -8.04
N ASP A 109 -0.71 -24.22 -7.10
CA ASP A 109 -1.57 -24.53 -5.96
C ASP A 109 -1.03 -25.61 -5.02
N GLY A 110 0.23 -25.99 -5.16
CA GLY A 110 0.87 -26.97 -4.27
C GLY A 110 0.90 -26.47 -2.82
N LEU A 111 0.50 -27.33 -1.87
CA LEU A 111 0.50 -27.00 -0.45
C LEU A 111 1.93 -26.81 0.07
N LEU A 112 2.21 -25.65 0.66
CA LEU A 112 3.50 -25.31 1.25
C LEU A 112 3.47 -25.42 2.78
N VAL A 113 2.56 -24.73 3.43
CA VAL A 113 2.40 -24.72 4.89
C VAL A 113 0.98 -25.16 5.23
N THR A 114 0.84 -26.16 6.10
CA THR A 114 -0.48 -26.52 6.66
C THR A 114 -0.80 -25.64 7.85
N GLY A 115 -2.08 -25.35 8.06
CA GLY A 115 -2.51 -24.57 9.22
C GLY A 115 -2.15 -25.22 10.57
N GLU A 116 -2.02 -26.55 10.60
CA GLU A 116 -1.62 -27.31 11.78
C GLU A 116 -0.12 -27.27 12.07
N ALA A 117 0.72 -27.22 11.01
CA ALA A 117 2.16 -27.12 11.16
C ALA A 117 2.57 -25.74 11.71
N CYS A 118 1.76 -24.71 11.45
CA CYS A 118 1.98 -23.35 11.94
C CYS A 118 1.27 -23.15 13.28
N ARG A 119 1.95 -23.50 14.38
CA ARG A 119 1.41 -23.40 15.75
C ARG A 119 1.29 -21.96 16.23
N ARG A 120 2.11 -21.07 15.73
CA ARG A 120 2.16 -19.66 16.11
C ARG A 120 2.36 -18.76 14.91
N VAL A 121 1.62 -17.67 14.87
CA VAL A 121 1.80 -16.60 13.88
C VAL A 121 2.10 -15.30 14.63
N SER A 122 3.25 -14.71 14.38
CA SER A 122 3.68 -13.46 15.01
C SER A 122 3.88 -12.39 13.95
N ALA A 123 3.51 -11.15 14.28
CA ALA A 123 3.84 -10.02 13.43
C ALA A 123 5.34 -9.73 13.55
N MET A 124 5.98 -9.52 12.42
CA MET A 124 7.35 -9.02 12.40
C MET A 124 7.32 -7.53 12.76
N PRO A 125 8.20 -7.03 13.64
CA PRO A 125 8.44 -5.59 13.72
C PRO A 125 8.89 -5.09 12.34
N SER A 126 8.95 -3.77 12.12
CA SER A 126 9.32 -3.24 10.81
C SER A 126 10.52 -3.96 10.18
N GLU A 127 10.62 -4.02 8.87
CA GLU A 127 11.75 -4.65 8.15
C GLU A 127 13.11 -4.05 8.56
N PHE A 128 13.10 -2.81 9.05
CA PHE A 128 14.26 -2.07 9.56
C PHE A 128 14.45 -2.19 11.08
N TRP A 129 13.78 -3.13 11.73
CA TRP A 129 13.87 -3.33 13.18
C TRP A 129 15.31 -3.44 13.66
N THR A 130 16.17 -4.17 12.95
CA THR A 130 17.58 -4.32 13.28
C THR A 130 18.35 -3.00 13.21
N GLU A 131 18.08 -2.19 12.21
CA GLU A 131 18.69 -0.87 12.04
C GLU A 131 18.16 0.11 13.09
N LEU A 132 16.85 0.11 13.34
CA LEU A 132 16.25 0.92 14.41
C LEU A 132 16.80 0.55 15.78
N MET A 133 17.01 -0.73 16.06
CA MET A 133 17.62 -1.18 17.32
C MET A 133 19.04 -0.72 17.46
N ASP A 134 19.83 -0.66 16.39
CA ASP A 134 21.19 -0.12 16.42
C ASP A 134 21.22 1.39 16.76
N TYR A 135 20.20 2.15 16.33
CA TYR A 135 20.04 3.57 16.69
C TYR A 135 19.55 3.79 18.13
N TRP A 136 18.66 2.92 18.62
CA TRP A 136 18.09 3.10 19.98
C TRP A 136 19.02 2.64 21.08
N HIS A 137 19.99 1.79 20.77
CA HIS A 137 20.97 1.29 21.75
C HIS A 137 22.32 2.00 21.59
N CYS A 138 22.37 3.25 22.06
CA CYS A 138 23.61 4.05 22.16
C CYS A 138 24.70 3.40 23.05
N HIS A 139 24.36 2.38 23.84
CA HIS A 139 25.27 1.65 24.72
C HIS A 139 25.12 0.15 24.48
N LYS A 140 25.81 -0.35 23.45
CA LYS A 140 26.03 -1.80 23.34
C LYS A 140 26.97 -2.20 24.51
N PRO A 141 26.63 -3.26 25.28
CA PRO A 141 27.58 -3.78 26.25
C PRO A 141 28.89 -4.12 25.54
N ALA A 142 29.98 -3.49 25.97
CA ALA A 142 31.29 -3.66 25.34
C ALA A 142 31.96 -5.02 25.70
N ASP A 143 31.32 -5.82 26.55
CA ASP A 143 31.88 -7.05 27.09
C ASP A 143 31.22 -8.29 26.45
N GLU A 144 32.03 -9.30 26.12
CA GLU A 144 31.63 -10.67 25.75
C GLU A 144 31.00 -11.45 26.94
N SER A 145 30.39 -10.76 27.88
CA SER A 145 29.73 -11.36 29.04
C SER A 145 28.49 -12.15 28.62
N ALA A 146 28.12 -13.15 29.42
CA ALA A 146 26.89 -13.95 29.19
C ALA A 146 25.62 -13.08 29.07
N GLY A 147 25.62 -11.89 29.70
CA GLY A 147 24.56 -10.89 29.57
C GLY A 147 24.49 -10.21 28.22
N ALA A 148 25.63 -9.90 27.57
CA ALA A 148 25.70 -9.34 26.23
C ALA A 148 25.21 -10.37 25.18
N GLN A 149 25.58 -11.63 25.35
CA GLN A 149 25.19 -12.73 24.50
C GLN A 149 23.68 -13.02 24.62
N GLN A 150 23.15 -12.96 25.84
CA GLN A 150 21.72 -13.09 26.11
C GLN A 150 20.91 -11.90 25.58
N TYR A 151 21.50 -10.69 25.61
CA TYR A 151 20.97 -9.47 25.02
C TYR A 151 20.93 -9.56 23.50
N LEU A 152 22.03 -9.94 22.86
CA LEU A 152 22.11 -10.17 21.41
C LEU A 152 21.16 -11.26 20.97
N THR A 153 21.02 -12.36 21.70
CA THR A 153 20.08 -13.44 21.44
C THR A 153 18.64 -12.97 21.55
N LYS A 154 18.31 -12.11 22.51
CA LYS A 154 16.97 -11.57 22.72
C LYS A 154 16.56 -10.54 21.65
N TYR A 155 17.50 -9.80 21.09
CA TYR A 155 17.26 -8.70 20.16
C TYR A 155 17.71 -8.99 18.72
N ASN A 156 18.68 -9.87 18.49
CA ASN A 156 19.03 -10.36 17.13
C ASN A 156 18.11 -11.47 16.62
N ALA A 157 17.27 -12.02 17.47
CA ALA A 157 16.49 -13.20 17.13
C ALA A 157 15.07 -12.83 16.70
N LEU A 158 14.93 -12.19 15.56
CA LEU A 158 13.73 -12.36 14.74
C LEU A 158 13.78 -13.73 14.04
N LEU A 159 14.29 -14.74 14.77
CA LEU A 159 14.28 -16.13 14.32
C LEU A 159 12.93 -16.72 14.70
N PRO A 160 12.14 -17.22 13.74
CA PRO A 160 10.91 -17.93 14.08
C PRO A 160 11.27 -19.16 14.91
N ALA A 161 10.52 -19.37 16.00
CA ALA A 161 10.59 -20.61 16.74
C ALA A 161 10.11 -21.78 15.87
N ASP A 162 10.39 -23.02 16.28
CA ASP A 162 9.89 -24.18 15.57
C ASP A 162 8.35 -24.20 15.51
N GLY A 163 7.80 -24.25 14.29
CA GLY A 163 6.36 -24.12 14.03
C GLY A 163 5.83 -22.69 14.14
N GLU A 164 6.69 -21.68 14.13
CA GLU A 164 6.30 -20.27 14.07
C GLU A 164 6.46 -19.67 12.67
N LEU A 165 5.48 -18.84 12.29
CA LEU A 165 5.48 -18.03 11.08
C LEU A 165 5.55 -16.55 11.49
N LEU A 166 6.57 -15.83 11.02
CA LEU A 166 6.69 -14.40 11.18
C LEU A 166 6.12 -13.68 9.95
N VAL A 167 5.22 -12.74 10.18
CA VAL A 167 4.53 -12.02 9.10
C VAL A 167 5.12 -10.61 8.99
N GLY A 168 5.84 -10.36 7.89
CA GLY A 168 6.29 -9.03 7.47
C GLY A 168 5.25 -8.36 6.56
N ASP A 169 5.57 -7.18 6.06
CA ASP A 169 4.67 -6.41 5.19
C ASP A 169 4.45 -7.10 3.84
N THR A 170 5.52 -7.55 3.19
CA THR A 170 5.49 -8.13 1.84
C THR A 170 5.82 -9.62 1.81
N PHE A 171 6.20 -10.21 2.94
CA PHE A 171 6.65 -11.59 3.02
C PHE A 171 6.21 -12.27 4.31
N VAL A 172 6.39 -13.56 4.34
CA VAL A 172 6.35 -14.38 5.55
C VAL A 172 7.69 -15.07 5.73
N THR A 173 8.17 -15.18 6.97
CA THR A 173 9.42 -15.86 7.30
C THR A 173 9.12 -17.10 8.12
N VAL A 174 9.76 -18.19 7.74
CA VAL A 174 9.64 -19.49 8.40
C VAL A 174 11.02 -20.10 8.63
N GLY A 175 11.14 -20.92 9.65
CA GLY A 175 12.32 -21.77 9.85
C GLY A 175 12.46 -22.84 8.76
N GLU A 176 13.69 -23.24 8.48
CA GLU A 176 14.00 -24.22 7.44
C GLU A 176 13.29 -25.54 7.63
N GLY A 177 13.12 -26.00 8.88
CA GLY A 177 12.48 -27.28 9.21
C GLY A 177 10.99 -27.38 8.84
N LEU A 178 10.28 -26.25 8.69
CA LEU A 178 8.86 -26.25 8.40
C LEU A 178 8.53 -26.62 6.95
N LEU A 179 9.48 -26.46 6.02
CA LEU A 179 9.23 -26.50 4.58
C LEU A 179 10.22 -27.34 3.77
N SER A 180 11.19 -28.00 4.40
CA SER A 180 12.33 -28.66 3.72
C SER A 180 11.93 -29.63 2.60
N GLU A 181 10.80 -30.33 2.75
CA GLU A 181 10.30 -31.28 1.76
C GLU A 181 9.53 -30.66 0.57
N LYS A 182 9.07 -29.43 0.71
CA LYS A 182 8.17 -28.72 -0.25
C LYS A 182 8.90 -27.72 -1.12
N LEU A 183 10.15 -27.41 -0.78
CA LEU A 183 10.95 -26.39 -1.43
C LEU A 183 12.12 -27.00 -2.19
N ALA A 184 12.58 -26.27 -3.19
CA ALA A 184 13.85 -26.48 -3.86
C ALA A 184 14.65 -25.18 -3.78
N MET A 185 15.97 -25.32 -3.67
CA MET A 185 16.87 -24.18 -3.55
C MET A 185 17.66 -24.01 -4.85
N SER A 186 17.92 -22.77 -5.23
CA SER A 186 18.81 -22.42 -6.34
C SER A 186 19.61 -21.18 -5.94
N GLY A 187 20.83 -21.37 -5.43
CA GLY A 187 21.59 -20.31 -4.78
C GLY A 187 20.80 -19.77 -3.56
N THR A 188 20.52 -18.48 -3.55
CA THR A 188 19.68 -17.84 -2.51
C THR A 188 18.17 -17.89 -2.83
N ALA A 189 17.79 -18.30 -4.04
CA ALA A 189 16.38 -18.36 -4.43
C ALA A 189 15.69 -19.59 -3.84
N VAL A 190 14.48 -19.36 -3.28
CA VAL A 190 13.59 -20.40 -2.80
C VAL A 190 12.52 -20.66 -3.86
N LEU A 191 12.42 -21.90 -4.31
CA LEU A 191 11.51 -22.32 -5.38
C LEU A 191 10.52 -23.35 -4.88
N CYS A 192 9.34 -23.37 -5.48
CA CYS A 192 8.39 -24.48 -5.29
C CYS A 192 8.98 -25.77 -5.84
N LYS A 193 9.02 -26.85 -5.06
CA LYS A 193 9.56 -28.14 -5.50
C LYS A 193 8.76 -28.74 -6.66
N ALA A 194 7.43 -28.54 -6.66
CA ALA A 194 6.55 -29.15 -7.64
C ALA A 194 6.64 -28.47 -9.02
N CYS A 195 6.62 -27.12 -9.08
CA CYS A 195 6.56 -26.40 -10.36
C CYS A 195 7.77 -25.50 -10.64
N ARG A 196 8.72 -25.43 -9.72
CA ARG A 196 9.94 -24.61 -9.83
C ARG A 196 9.70 -23.10 -9.88
N ALA A 197 8.46 -22.66 -9.68
CA ALA A 197 8.15 -21.22 -9.58
C ALA A 197 8.89 -20.60 -8.39
N PRO A 198 9.35 -19.33 -8.51
CA PRO A 198 9.99 -18.62 -7.41
C PRO A 198 8.98 -18.38 -6.28
N LEU A 199 9.40 -18.62 -5.06
CA LEU A 199 8.60 -18.36 -3.86
C LEU A 199 9.21 -17.23 -3.02
N GLY A 200 10.53 -17.07 -3.04
CA GLY A 200 11.22 -16.10 -2.22
C GLY A 200 12.72 -16.28 -2.21
N ALA A 201 13.36 -15.93 -1.09
CA ALA A 201 14.80 -16.02 -0.92
C ALA A 201 15.19 -16.50 0.47
N VAL A 202 16.42 -17.00 0.60
CA VAL A 202 17.05 -17.30 1.88
C VAL A 202 17.74 -16.03 2.40
N THR A 203 17.49 -15.68 3.65
CA THR A 203 18.19 -14.57 4.30
C THR A 203 19.63 -14.99 4.72
N ARG A 204 20.44 -14.01 5.14
CA ARG A 204 21.79 -14.26 5.68
C ARG A 204 21.75 -15.16 6.92
N GLU A 205 20.68 -15.09 7.70
CA GLU A 205 20.44 -15.90 8.91
C GLU A 205 19.87 -17.28 8.58
N LYS A 206 19.90 -17.70 7.30
CA LYS A 206 19.35 -18.97 6.79
C LYS A 206 17.83 -19.14 7.02
N LEU A 207 17.08 -18.02 7.08
CA LEU A 207 15.64 -18.05 7.14
C LEU A 207 15.05 -18.07 5.74
N LEU A 208 13.93 -18.75 5.59
CA LEU A 208 13.17 -18.77 4.36
C LEU A 208 12.18 -17.60 4.35
N ARG A 209 12.45 -16.60 3.55
CA ARG A 209 11.57 -15.46 3.31
C ARG A 209 10.76 -15.73 2.06
N LEU A 210 9.45 -16.02 2.23
CA LEU A 210 8.52 -16.27 1.13
C LEU A 210 7.72 -15.01 0.84
N HIS A 211 7.72 -14.57 -0.39
CA HIS A 211 7.02 -13.37 -0.80
C HIS A 211 5.51 -13.64 -0.92
N LYS A 212 4.67 -12.80 -0.30
CA LYS A 212 3.22 -12.95 -0.27
C LYS A 212 2.59 -13.03 -1.66
N TRP A 213 3.13 -12.30 -2.65
CA TRP A 213 2.61 -12.32 -4.04
C TRP A 213 2.85 -13.64 -4.78
N ASN A 214 3.73 -14.51 -4.27
CA ASN A 214 3.97 -15.86 -4.79
C ASN A 214 3.15 -16.92 -4.06
N LEU A 215 2.26 -16.52 -3.15
CA LEU A 215 1.47 -17.40 -2.29
C LEU A 215 -0.03 -17.18 -2.48
N VAL A 216 -0.79 -18.22 -2.14
CA VAL A 216 -2.23 -18.18 -1.94
C VAL A 216 -2.51 -18.59 -0.51
N GLN A 217 -3.26 -17.77 0.21
CA GLN A 217 -3.80 -18.10 1.52
C GLN A 217 -5.10 -18.87 1.35
N VAL A 218 -5.26 -19.99 2.05
CA VAL A 218 -6.52 -20.75 2.14
C VAL A 218 -6.91 -20.83 3.60
N ARG A 219 -8.07 -20.28 3.94
CA ARG A 219 -8.59 -20.25 5.31
C ARG A 219 -9.36 -21.54 5.62
N SER A 220 -9.65 -21.76 6.89
CA SER A 220 -10.39 -22.94 7.39
C SER A 220 -11.82 -23.07 6.82
N ASP A 221 -12.42 -21.97 6.38
CA ASP A 221 -13.71 -21.93 5.69
C ASP A 221 -13.60 -22.26 4.19
N GLY A 222 -12.40 -22.58 3.69
CA GLY A 222 -12.12 -22.84 2.30
C GLY A 222 -11.96 -21.58 1.44
N SER A 223 -12.13 -20.38 1.99
CA SER A 223 -11.93 -19.15 1.26
C SER A 223 -10.46 -18.97 0.87
N ARG A 224 -10.24 -18.45 -0.36
CA ARG A 224 -8.92 -18.32 -0.95
C ARG A 224 -8.62 -16.86 -1.21
N LYS A 225 -7.45 -16.41 -0.79
CA LYS A 225 -7.00 -15.05 -1.01
C LYS A 225 -5.62 -15.02 -1.64
N LYS A 226 -5.51 -14.34 -2.79
CA LYS A 226 -4.22 -13.98 -3.40
C LYS A 226 -3.78 -12.63 -2.86
N TYR A 227 -2.48 -12.45 -2.70
CA TYR A 227 -1.91 -11.15 -2.42
C TYR A 227 -2.01 -10.27 -3.66
N ARG A 228 -2.44 -9.02 -3.51
CA ARG A 228 -2.48 -8.06 -4.62
C ARG A 228 -1.06 -7.61 -4.93
N GLN A 229 -0.62 -7.77 -6.17
CA GLN A 229 0.76 -7.45 -6.56
C GLN A 229 1.10 -5.97 -6.33
N ALA A 230 0.19 -5.06 -6.64
CA ALA A 230 0.34 -3.63 -6.36
C ALA A 230 0.53 -3.32 -4.86
N SER A 231 -0.02 -4.15 -3.95
CA SER A 231 0.15 -3.95 -2.50
C SER A 231 1.59 -4.11 -2.04
N ALA A 232 2.43 -4.84 -2.78
CA ALA A 232 3.86 -4.93 -2.50
C ALA A 232 4.55 -3.57 -2.68
N VAL A 233 4.19 -2.84 -3.75
CA VAL A 233 4.72 -1.50 -3.98
C VAL A 233 4.20 -0.53 -2.93
N VAL A 234 2.90 -0.59 -2.60
CA VAL A 234 2.31 0.26 -1.54
C VAL A 234 3.02 0.04 -0.21
N ALA A 235 3.27 -1.21 0.19
CA ALA A 235 4.00 -1.53 1.41
C ALA A 235 5.44 -0.96 1.38
N GLY A 236 6.13 -1.06 0.26
CA GLY A 236 7.45 -0.46 0.07
C GLY A 236 7.44 1.07 0.18
N LEU A 237 6.43 1.74 -0.40
CA LEU A 237 6.26 3.19 -0.29
C LEU A 237 6.02 3.62 1.17
N LEU A 238 5.18 2.88 1.90
CA LEU A 238 4.92 3.15 3.33
C LEU A 238 6.17 2.92 4.17
N SER A 239 6.94 1.88 3.86
CA SER A 239 8.22 1.59 4.51
C SER A 239 9.23 2.72 4.30
N ALA A 240 9.42 3.17 3.05
CA ALA A 240 10.28 4.30 2.72
C ALA A 240 9.86 5.60 3.47
N LEU A 241 8.55 5.84 3.53
CA LEU A 241 7.99 6.99 4.25
C LEU A 241 8.21 6.89 5.77
N ASN A 242 7.96 5.72 6.37
CA ASN A 242 8.06 5.52 7.81
C ASN A 242 9.52 5.48 8.30
N SER A 243 10.42 4.84 7.55
CA SER A 243 11.81 4.61 7.99
C SER A 243 12.76 5.73 7.59
N HIS A 244 12.58 6.29 6.39
CA HIS A 244 13.50 7.28 5.82
C HIS A 244 12.87 8.66 5.63
N ALA A 245 11.60 8.85 5.97
CA ALA A 245 10.81 10.05 5.64
C ALA A 245 10.85 10.38 4.13
N ALA A 246 11.17 9.38 3.30
CA ALA A 246 11.30 9.54 1.87
C ALA A 246 9.92 9.57 1.22
N ARG A 247 9.59 10.73 0.63
CA ARG A 247 8.33 10.91 -0.11
C ARG A 247 8.48 10.71 -1.60
N VAL A 248 9.70 10.84 -2.12
CA VAL A 248 10.00 10.62 -3.53
C VAL A 248 10.72 9.29 -3.67
N VAL A 249 10.20 8.45 -4.55
CA VAL A 249 10.70 7.11 -4.78
C VAL A 249 10.91 6.89 -6.27
N HIS A 250 12.09 6.41 -6.62
CA HIS A 250 12.41 5.90 -7.93
C HIS A 250 12.08 4.40 -7.97
N LEU A 251 10.93 4.04 -8.52
CA LEU A 251 10.48 2.66 -8.66
C LEU A 251 11.00 2.07 -9.96
N ARG A 252 11.61 0.89 -9.87
CA ARG A 252 12.14 0.11 -10.99
C ARG A 252 11.51 -1.28 -11.04
N ALA A 253 11.19 -1.74 -12.23
CA ALA A 253 10.95 -3.15 -12.51
C ALA A 253 12.28 -3.90 -12.70
N GLU A 254 12.32 -5.20 -12.41
CA GLU A 254 13.51 -6.04 -12.64
C GLU A 254 13.96 -6.01 -14.11
N ARG A 255 13.01 -5.93 -15.06
CA ARG A 255 13.30 -5.81 -16.51
C ARG A 255 13.85 -4.44 -16.94
N GLY A 256 13.89 -3.44 -16.03
CA GLY A 256 14.45 -2.11 -16.28
C GLY A 256 13.44 -0.98 -16.55
N SER A 257 12.13 -1.27 -16.67
CA SER A 257 11.11 -0.21 -16.70
C SER A 257 11.15 0.59 -15.41
N GLN A 258 10.91 1.90 -15.47
CA GLN A 258 11.06 2.77 -14.32
C GLN A 258 10.03 3.91 -14.31
N ILE A 259 9.73 4.42 -13.12
CA ILE A 259 8.82 5.53 -12.89
C ILE A 259 9.24 6.30 -11.63
N ALA A 260 9.09 7.60 -11.63
CA ALA A 260 9.25 8.41 -10.42
C ALA A 260 7.89 8.60 -9.75
N LEU A 261 7.87 8.42 -8.44
CA LEU A 261 6.68 8.53 -7.60
C LEU A 261 6.91 9.59 -6.52
N TRP A 262 5.87 10.37 -6.23
CA TRP A 262 5.84 11.26 -5.08
C TRP A 262 4.61 10.95 -4.23
N VAL A 263 4.79 10.43 -3.03
CA VAL A 263 3.72 10.24 -2.05
C VAL A 263 3.31 11.61 -1.49
N PHE A 264 2.30 12.20 -2.11
CA PHE A 264 1.87 13.56 -1.81
C PHE A 264 1.06 13.64 -0.52
N ASN A 265 0.10 12.72 -0.35
CA ASN A 265 -0.73 12.64 0.85
C ASN A 265 -1.08 11.18 1.18
N VAL A 266 -1.43 10.94 2.44
CA VAL A 266 -1.63 9.59 3.00
C VAL A 266 -2.92 9.56 3.81
N GLY A 267 -3.63 8.44 3.80
CA GLY A 267 -4.83 8.23 4.63
C GLY A 267 -6.06 8.97 4.13
N LEU A 268 -6.16 9.23 2.83
CA LEU A 268 -7.28 9.91 2.22
C LEU A 268 -8.44 8.96 1.95
N ASP A 269 -9.65 9.45 2.17
CA ASP A 269 -10.87 8.82 1.66
C ASP A 269 -11.33 9.59 0.42
N VAL A 270 -11.42 8.88 -0.70
CA VAL A 270 -11.64 9.47 -2.04
C VAL A 270 -12.65 8.62 -2.80
N SER A 271 -13.51 9.26 -3.58
CA SER A 271 -14.38 8.59 -4.55
C SER A 271 -14.15 9.13 -5.95
N THR A 272 -14.11 8.23 -6.90
CA THR A 272 -13.94 8.50 -8.33
C THR A 272 -14.96 7.67 -9.12
N ALA A 273 -14.99 7.83 -10.44
CA ALA A 273 -15.83 6.98 -11.30
C ALA A 273 -15.47 5.48 -11.23
N ASP A 274 -14.27 5.14 -10.76
CA ASP A 274 -13.83 3.75 -10.53
C ASP A 274 -14.25 3.19 -9.16
N GLY A 275 -14.81 4.04 -8.31
CA GLY A 275 -15.34 3.66 -6.99
C GLY A 275 -14.71 4.40 -5.82
N LEU A 276 -14.93 3.84 -4.62
CA LEU A 276 -14.50 4.40 -3.35
C LEU A 276 -13.14 3.85 -2.93
N ILE A 277 -12.20 4.75 -2.67
CA ILE A 277 -10.88 4.45 -2.13
C ILE A 277 -10.86 4.92 -0.67
N ARG A 278 -10.76 3.97 0.26
CA ARG A 278 -10.60 4.24 1.68
C ARG A 278 -9.14 4.17 2.06
N CYS A 279 -8.72 5.03 2.99
CA CYS A 279 -7.36 5.03 3.50
C CYS A 279 -6.33 5.02 2.35
N GLY A 280 -6.50 5.93 1.37
CA GLY A 280 -5.72 5.96 0.14
C GLY A 280 -4.46 6.80 0.23
N LEU A 281 -3.53 6.51 -0.68
CA LEU A 281 -2.38 7.35 -1.00
C LEU A 281 -2.72 8.22 -2.20
N LYS A 282 -2.47 9.52 -2.10
CA LYS A 282 -2.40 10.41 -3.26
C LYS A 282 -0.98 10.39 -3.79
N ILE A 283 -0.81 9.90 -5.00
CA ILE A 283 0.49 9.71 -5.63
C ILE A 283 0.59 10.58 -6.88
N LEU A 284 1.68 11.31 -6.97
CA LEU A 284 2.09 11.95 -8.20
C LEU A 284 3.10 11.04 -8.88
N TYR A 285 2.98 10.84 -10.21
CA TYR A 285 3.86 9.96 -10.93
C TYR A 285 4.23 10.50 -12.30
N THR A 286 5.44 10.17 -12.76
CA THR A 286 5.95 10.53 -14.08
C THR A 286 6.95 9.49 -14.57
N ASP A 287 7.00 9.27 -15.87
CA ASP A 287 8.01 8.48 -16.57
C ASP A 287 9.31 9.27 -16.83
N ASP A 288 9.26 10.60 -16.74
CA ASP A 288 10.43 11.47 -16.79
C ASP A 288 11.23 11.41 -15.47
N VAL A 289 11.88 10.27 -15.24
CA VAL A 289 12.66 10.00 -14.03
C VAL A 289 13.89 10.92 -13.96
N GLU A 290 14.49 11.25 -15.12
CA GLU A 290 15.70 12.06 -15.18
C GLU A 290 15.48 13.47 -14.64
N SER A 291 14.37 14.10 -14.99
CA SER A 291 14.04 15.43 -14.48
C SER A 291 13.87 15.48 -12.97
N VAL A 292 13.41 14.35 -12.36
CA VAL A 292 13.20 14.24 -10.92
C VAL A 292 14.51 13.97 -10.19
N THR A 293 15.34 13.07 -10.73
CA THR A 293 16.61 12.64 -10.08
C THR A 293 17.71 13.68 -10.19
N HIS A 294 17.69 14.51 -11.25
CA HIS A 294 18.68 15.56 -11.50
C HIS A 294 18.17 16.97 -11.16
N ALA A 295 17.03 17.09 -10.48
CA ALA A 295 16.49 18.40 -10.11
C ALA A 295 17.49 19.22 -9.28
N PRO A 296 17.74 20.50 -9.60
CA PRO A 296 18.74 21.36 -8.92
C PRO A 296 18.43 21.60 -7.43
N SER A 297 17.22 21.30 -7.00
CA SER A 297 16.76 21.46 -5.61
C SER A 297 17.35 20.43 -4.63
N GLY A 298 18.47 19.89 -4.90
CA GLY A 298 19.48 19.04 -4.22
C GLY A 298 19.35 18.64 -2.75
N ARG A 299 18.16 18.68 -2.13
CA ARG A 299 17.94 18.35 -0.73
C ARG A 299 16.84 17.31 -0.50
N GLN A 300 16.14 16.86 -1.53
CA GLN A 300 15.10 15.87 -1.35
C GLN A 300 15.71 14.47 -1.44
N HIS A 301 15.62 13.70 -0.37
CA HIS A 301 16.02 12.30 -0.39
C HIS A 301 15.11 11.51 -1.33
N ILE A 302 15.72 10.86 -2.33
CA ILE A 302 15.03 9.99 -3.29
C ILE A 302 15.40 8.56 -2.93
N GLU A 303 14.42 7.79 -2.55
CA GLU A 303 14.58 6.36 -2.28
C GLU A 303 14.49 5.57 -3.59
N SER A 304 15.32 4.54 -3.75
CA SER A 304 15.29 3.65 -4.91
C SER A 304 14.73 2.29 -4.51
N MET A 305 13.70 1.84 -5.22
CA MET A 305 13.04 0.57 -4.94
C MET A 305 12.93 -0.26 -6.21
N THR A 306 13.38 -1.51 -6.16
CA THR A 306 13.22 -2.46 -7.25
C THR A 306 12.17 -3.50 -6.89
N MET A 307 11.23 -3.75 -7.81
CA MET A 307 10.13 -4.69 -7.63
C MET A 307 10.05 -5.69 -8.79
N PRO A 308 9.51 -6.90 -8.55
CA PRO A 308 9.17 -7.82 -9.62
C PRO A 308 8.29 -7.15 -10.68
N ASP A 309 8.49 -7.51 -11.94
CA ASP A 309 7.79 -6.90 -13.08
C ASP A 309 6.26 -6.91 -12.89
N ALA A 310 5.70 -8.02 -12.43
CA ALA A 310 4.27 -8.16 -12.21
C ALA A 310 3.73 -7.20 -11.12
N CYS A 311 4.52 -6.92 -10.07
CA CYS A 311 4.14 -5.95 -9.03
C CYS A 311 4.20 -4.52 -9.57
N PHE A 312 5.24 -4.21 -10.33
CA PHE A 312 5.40 -2.93 -11.02
C PHE A 312 4.23 -2.67 -11.99
N ASP A 313 3.94 -3.63 -12.86
CA ASP A 313 2.90 -3.50 -13.89
C ASP A 313 1.49 -3.35 -13.30
N ASP A 314 1.12 -4.17 -12.29
CA ASP A 314 -0.18 -4.05 -11.62
C ASP A 314 -0.30 -2.69 -10.91
N PHE A 315 0.79 -2.20 -10.30
CA PHE A 315 0.79 -0.91 -9.63
C PHE A 315 0.62 0.25 -10.63
N VAL A 316 1.43 0.30 -11.68
CA VAL A 316 1.36 1.37 -12.71
C VAL A 316 0.00 1.37 -13.39
N LYS A 317 -0.49 0.19 -13.79
CA LYS A 317 -1.82 0.04 -14.39
C LYS A 317 -2.92 0.62 -13.49
N ARG A 318 -2.85 0.41 -12.17
CA ARG A 318 -3.82 0.99 -11.23
C ARG A 318 -3.72 2.50 -11.15
N LEU A 319 -2.50 3.05 -11.13
CA LEU A 319 -2.32 4.50 -11.16
C LEU A 319 -2.93 5.11 -12.42
N GLU A 320 -2.68 4.52 -13.58
CA GLU A 320 -3.20 4.98 -14.86
C GLU A 320 -4.74 4.84 -14.94
N THR A 321 -5.28 3.70 -14.47
CA THR A 321 -6.73 3.47 -14.44
C THR A 321 -7.43 4.52 -13.59
N THR A 322 -6.96 4.78 -12.38
CA THR A 322 -7.56 5.79 -11.51
C THR A 322 -7.35 7.20 -12.07
N ASN A 323 -6.17 7.53 -12.60
CA ASN A 323 -5.92 8.83 -13.24
C ASN A 323 -6.92 9.11 -14.38
N ALA A 324 -7.21 8.10 -15.22
CA ALA A 324 -8.14 8.23 -16.35
C ALA A 324 -9.60 8.54 -15.92
N THR A 325 -9.97 8.26 -14.67
CA THR A 325 -11.29 8.57 -14.12
C THR A 325 -11.41 9.99 -13.54
N LEU A 326 -10.28 10.67 -13.35
CA LEU A 326 -10.24 12.01 -12.77
C LEU A 326 -10.58 13.08 -13.83
N PRO A 327 -11.24 14.17 -13.43
CA PRO A 327 -11.30 15.37 -14.25
C PRO A 327 -9.90 15.81 -14.65
N LEU A 328 -9.72 16.29 -15.87
CA LEU A 328 -8.39 16.65 -16.43
C LEU A 328 -7.59 17.56 -15.47
N ARG A 329 -8.28 18.54 -14.86
CA ARG A 329 -7.69 19.45 -13.87
C ARG A 329 -7.15 18.74 -12.62
N CYS A 330 -7.78 17.63 -12.20
CA CYS A 330 -7.38 16.85 -11.04
C CYS A 330 -6.36 15.76 -11.38
N GLY A 331 -6.30 15.36 -12.66
CA GLY A 331 -5.42 14.31 -13.16
C GLY A 331 -3.96 14.75 -13.37
N LYS A 332 -3.66 16.07 -13.26
CA LYS A 332 -2.30 16.61 -13.44
C LYS A 332 -1.96 17.67 -12.41
N MET A 333 -0.67 17.71 -12.04
CA MET A 333 -0.07 18.77 -11.22
C MET A 333 1.32 19.09 -11.78
N GLY A 334 1.40 20.16 -12.57
CA GLY A 334 2.60 20.46 -13.37
C GLY A 334 2.88 19.32 -14.36
N ASN A 335 4.10 18.80 -14.35
CA ASN A 335 4.53 17.69 -15.21
C ASN A 335 4.19 16.29 -14.63
N TRP A 336 3.54 16.24 -13.46
CA TRP A 336 3.15 15.00 -12.81
C TRP A 336 1.72 14.62 -13.11
N ASN A 337 1.47 13.33 -13.35
CA ASN A 337 0.14 12.77 -13.31
C ASN A 337 -0.25 12.53 -11.84
N VAL A 338 -1.54 12.68 -11.52
CA VAL A 338 -2.08 12.49 -10.18
C VAL A 338 -2.91 11.22 -10.15
N SER A 339 -2.75 10.41 -9.14
CA SER A 339 -3.58 9.23 -8.93
C SER A 339 -3.80 8.95 -7.46
N TYR A 340 -4.69 8.00 -7.19
CA TYR A 340 -5.02 7.52 -5.85
C TYR A 340 -4.97 6.00 -5.84
N ILE A 341 -4.39 5.43 -4.80
CA ILE A 341 -4.34 3.97 -4.61
C ILE A 341 -4.66 3.62 -3.16
N SER A 342 -5.46 2.57 -2.95
CA SER A 342 -5.80 2.09 -1.61
C SER A 342 -4.58 1.48 -0.91
N MET A 343 -4.47 1.72 0.40
CA MET A 343 -3.54 1.00 1.28
C MET A 343 -4.15 -0.32 1.80
N LEU A 344 -5.44 -0.56 1.54
CA LEU A 344 -6.21 -1.73 2.00
C LEU A 344 -6.27 -2.82 0.95
#